data_b70e3581db41de24f6589c5aa32ed153
#
_entry.id   b70e3581db41de24f6589c5aa32ed153
#
_cell.length_a   1.000
_cell.length_b   1.000
_cell.length_c   1.000
_cell.angle_alpha   90.00
_cell.angle_beta   90.00
_cell.angle_gamma   90.00
#
_symmetry.space_group_name_H-M   'P 1'
#
loop_
_entity.id
_entity.type
_entity.pdbx_description
1 polymer ?
#
loop_
_entity_poly.entity_id
_entity_poly.type
_entity_poly.pdbx_seq_one_letter_code
_entity_poly.pdbx_strand_id
1 'polypeptide(L)'
;YIKLGGDIMRSDNRKNNSVRHTKITRNYIKHAEGSVLIEVGDTKVICTASIEDKVPPFLKGTGEGWITAEYNMLPRSTATRKVRDIARLKQDGRTMEIQRLIGRALRSVVDLKALGEKTIWLDCDVIQADGGTRTTSITGAFVALVDAINKIHRHKPFKVYPIREFVCATSVGIVN
;
A
#
# COMPACT_ATOMS: atom_id res chain seq x y z
N TYR A 1 -14.46 -15.39 17.01
CA TYR A 1 -14.50 -14.89 18.40
C TYR A 1 -14.85 -16.03 19.33
N ILE A 2 -14.05 -16.24 20.38
CA ILE A 2 -14.34 -17.22 21.43
C ILE A 2 -14.90 -16.44 22.62
N LYS A 3 -16.12 -16.78 23.07
CA LYS A 3 -16.73 -16.18 24.24
C LYS A 3 -16.30 -17.00 25.48
N LEU A 4 -15.39 -16.45 26.27
CA LEU A 4 -15.02 -16.99 27.56
C LEU A 4 -15.35 -15.97 28.64
N GLY A 5 -16.38 -16.27 29.46
CA GLY A 5 -16.65 -15.53 30.69
C GLY A 5 -16.99 -14.04 30.55
N GLY A 6 -17.86 -13.64 29.61
CA GLY A 6 -18.38 -12.27 29.51
C GLY A 6 -17.62 -11.31 28.59
N ASP A 7 -16.30 -11.46 28.40
CA ASP A 7 -15.52 -10.65 27.49
C ASP A 7 -15.29 -11.37 26.14
N ILE A 8 -15.56 -10.68 25.03
CA ILE A 8 -15.26 -11.18 23.69
C ILE A 8 -13.76 -11.02 23.47
N MET A 9 -13.00 -12.09 23.57
CA MET A 9 -11.56 -12.09 23.27
C MET A 9 -11.32 -12.31 21.78
N ARG A 10 -10.35 -11.59 21.21
CA ARG A 10 -9.85 -11.82 19.87
C ARG A 10 -9.05 -13.14 19.83
N SER A 11 -8.99 -13.80 18.67
CA SER A 11 -8.27 -15.08 18.49
C SER A 11 -6.78 -15.02 18.87
N ASP A 12 -6.19 -13.83 18.86
CA ASP A 12 -4.79 -13.57 19.20
C ASP A 12 -4.62 -12.98 20.62
N ASN A 13 -5.62 -13.03 21.46
CA ASN A 13 -5.66 -12.54 22.83
C ASN A 13 -5.33 -11.04 23.01
N ARG A 14 -5.39 -10.24 21.93
CA ARG A 14 -5.19 -8.78 22.02
C ARG A 14 -6.41 -8.11 22.67
N LYS A 15 -6.13 -7.05 23.42
CA LYS A 15 -7.19 -6.15 23.92
C LYS A 15 -7.90 -5.47 22.75
N ASN A 16 -9.16 -5.06 22.95
CA ASN A 16 -9.99 -4.44 21.90
C ASN A 16 -9.40 -3.13 21.35
N ASN A 17 -8.65 -2.40 22.16
CA ASN A 17 -7.97 -1.16 21.81
C ASN A 17 -6.52 -1.35 21.31
N SER A 18 -6.06 -2.59 21.13
CA SER A 18 -4.71 -2.88 20.65
C SER A 18 -4.69 -3.18 19.16
N VAL A 19 -3.77 -2.55 18.43
CA VAL A 19 -3.46 -2.90 17.03
C VAL A 19 -2.63 -4.18 16.98
N ARG A 20 -2.64 -4.88 15.84
CA ARG A 20 -1.75 -6.01 15.61
C ARG A 20 -0.30 -5.54 15.56
N HIS A 21 0.63 -6.39 16.00
CA HIS A 21 2.06 -6.12 15.86
C HIS A 21 2.39 -5.80 14.40
N THR A 22 3.06 -4.68 14.19
CA THR A 22 3.44 -4.22 12.85
C THR A 22 4.94 -4.19 12.73
N LYS A 23 5.46 -4.82 11.67
CA LYS A 23 6.87 -4.79 11.30
C LYS A 23 7.01 -4.31 9.86
N ILE A 24 7.94 -3.38 9.61
CA ILE A 24 8.23 -2.84 8.29
C ILE A 24 9.72 -3.04 8.00
N THR A 25 10.02 -3.81 6.97
CA THR A 25 11.37 -4.04 6.47
C THR A 25 11.56 -3.27 5.19
N ARG A 26 12.35 -2.20 5.23
CA ARG A 26 12.64 -1.31 4.08
C ARG A 26 13.74 -1.89 3.21
N ASN A 27 13.83 -1.40 1.96
CA ASN A 27 14.81 -1.84 0.96
C ASN A 27 14.74 -3.36 0.72
N TYR A 28 13.53 -3.89 0.67
CA TYR A 28 13.31 -5.33 0.57
C TYR A 28 13.59 -5.89 -0.82
N ILE A 29 13.22 -5.14 -1.88
CA ILE A 29 13.48 -5.48 -3.28
C ILE A 29 14.60 -4.58 -3.82
N LYS A 30 15.58 -5.18 -4.50
CA LYS A 30 16.80 -4.50 -4.98
C LYS A 30 16.52 -3.43 -6.04
N HIS A 31 15.59 -3.65 -6.97
CA HIS A 31 15.49 -2.86 -8.20
C HIS A 31 14.54 -1.67 -8.09
N ALA A 32 13.55 -1.72 -7.20
CA ALA A 32 12.60 -0.62 -7.00
C ALA A 32 13.26 0.61 -6.35
N GLU A 33 12.77 1.81 -6.65
CA GLU A 33 13.23 3.05 -6.01
C GLU A 33 12.89 3.07 -4.53
N GLY A 34 11.71 2.57 -4.16
CA GLY A 34 11.32 2.29 -2.79
C GLY A 34 10.72 0.90 -2.67
N SER A 35 11.01 0.19 -1.58
CA SER A 35 10.44 -1.15 -1.37
C SER A 35 10.38 -1.52 0.09
N VAL A 36 9.27 -2.13 0.48
CA VAL A 36 9.06 -2.63 1.84
C VAL A 36 8.36 -3.99 1.84
N LEU A 37 8.72 -4.82 2.80
CA LEU A 37 7.84 -5.87 3.31
C LEU A 37 7.17 -5.32 4.57
N ILE A 38 5.85 -5.21 4.55
CA ILE A 38 5.05 -4.88 5.73
C ILE A 38 4.32 -6.12 6.24
N GLU A 39 4.44 -6.35 7.54
CA GLU A 39 3.79 -7.44 8.26
C GLU A 39 2.89 -6.84 9.35
N VAL A 40 1.61 -7.21 9.36
CA VAL A 40 0.62 -6.78 10.37
C VAL A 40 -0.04 -8.03 10.93
N GLY A 41 0.47 -8.53 12.05
CA GLY A 41 0.20 -9.91 12.48
C GLY A 41 0.65 -10.88 11.39
N ASP A 42 -0.22 -11.79 10.98
CA ASP A 42 0.07 -12.76 9.92
C ASP A 42 -0.19 -12.23 8.50
N THR A 43 -0.72 -11.03 8.35
CA THR A 43 -0.84 -10.40 7.02
C THR A 43 0.50 -9.85 6.58
N LYS A 44 0.94 -10.24 5.37
CA LYS A 44 2.23 -9.82 4.78
C LYS A 44 2.01 -9.31 3.37
N VAL A 45 2.55 -8.12 3.10
CA VAL A 45 2.44 -7.46 1.78
C VAL A 45 3.80 -6.91 1.38
N ILE A 46 4.21 -7.19 0.16
CA ILE A 46 5.33 -6.50 -0.47
C ILE A 46 4.77 -5.25 -1.18
N CYS A 47 5.32 -4.09 -0.87
CA CYS A 47 4.98 -2.84 -1.53
C CYS A 47 6.22 -2.28 -2.21
N THR A 48 6.13 -1.96 -3.50
CA THR A 48 7.20 -1.30 -4.24
C THR A 48 6.73 0.01 -4.83
N ALA A 49 7.66 0.94 -5.00
CA ALA A 49 7.45 2.22 -5.67
C ALA A 49 8.46 2.35 -6.80
N SER A 50 7.96 2.47 -8.02
CA SER A 50 8.74 2.68 -9.24
C SER A 50 8.44 4.05 -9.83
N ILE A 51 9.47 4.77 -10.31
CA ILE A 51 9.34 6.14 -10.80
C ILE A 51 9.65 6.21 -12.28
N GLU A 52 8.76 6.85 -13.03
CA GLU A 52 8.94 7.13 -14.45
C GLU A 52 8.92 8.63 -14.70
N ASP A 53 9.85 9.13 -15.55
CA ASP A 53 9.92 10.53 -16.00
C ASP A 53 8.91 10.81 -17.13
N LYS A 54 7.68 10.37 -16.94
CA LYS A 54 6.54 10.63 -17.84
C LYS A 54 5.24 10.63 -17.05
N VAL A 55 4.24 11.31 -17.56
CA VAL A 55 2.88 11.31 -16.99
C VAL A 55 1.87 10.75 -17.99
N PRO A 56 0.70 10.31 -17.55
CA PRO A 56 -0.40 9.93 -18.43
C PRO A 56 -0.75 11.06 -19.41
N PRO A 57 -1.28 10.74 -20.61
CA PRO A 57 -1.57 11.74 -21.64
C PRO A 57 -2.41 12.93 -21.17
N PHE A 58 -3.36 12.71 -20.25
CA PHE A 58 -4.24 13.75 -19.72
C PHE A 58 -3.54 14.76 -18.79
N LEU A 59 -2.30 14.49 -18.34
CA LEU A 59 -1.48 15.39 -17.50
C LEU A 59 -0.28 15.98 -18.26
N LYS A 60 -0.06 15.57 -19.49
CA LYS A 60 1.09 16.05 -20.28
C LYS A 60 1.03 17.56 -20.48
N GLY A 61 2.09 18.27 -20.09
CA GLY A 61 2.19 19.72 -20.19
C GLY A 61 1.50 20.51 -19.07
N THR A 62 0.94 19.83 -18.06
CA THR A 62 0.33 20.50 -16.90
C THR A 62 1.32 20.83 -15.80
N GLY A 63 2.50 20.21 -15.84
CA GLY A 63 3.50 20.33 -14.76
C GLY A 63 3.16 19.51 -13.51
N GLU A 64 2.10 18.69 -13.55
CA GLU A 64 1.68 17.85 -12.43
C GLU A 64 2.12 16.41 -12.62
N GLY A 65 2.52 15.78 -11.51
CA GLY A 65 2.82 14.36 -11.45
C GLY A 65 1.59 13.49 -11.24
N TRP A 66 1.81 12.19 -11.23
CA TRP A 66 0.76 11.20 -10.99
C TRP A 66 1.22 10.10 -10.05
N ILE A 67 0.29 9.59 -9.26
CA ILE A 67 0.49 8.40 -8.42
C ILE A 67 -0.63 7.42 -8.75
N THR A 68 -0.24 6.22 -9.10
CA THR A 68 -1.16 5.11 -9.34
C THR A 68 -0.76 3.90 -8.51
N ALA A 69 -1.68 2.98 -8.29
CA ALA A 69 -1.42 1.79 -7.51
C ALA A 69 -2.03 0.56 -8.16
N GLU A 70 -1.29 -0.54 -8.11
CA GLU A 70 -1.77 -1.88 -8.40
C GLU A 70 -1.82 -2.70 -7.12
N TYR A 71 -2.76 -3.63 -7.05
CA TYR A 71 -2.93 -4.53 -5.91
C TYR A 71 -3.24 -5.92 -6.41
N ASN A 72 -2.47 -6.89 -5.93
CA ASN A 72 -2.69 -8.29 -6.25
C ASN A 72 -2.55 -9.17 -5.01
N MET A 73 -3.17 -10.35 -5.08
CA MET A 73 -2.98 -11.41 -4.09
C MET A 73 -2.35 -12.62 -4.77
N LEU A 74 -1.25 -13.12 -4.21
CA LEU A 74 -0.65 -14.35 -4.71
C LEU A 74 -1.64 -15.52 -4.57
N PRO A 75 -1.59 -16.52 -5.46
CA PRO A 75 -2.55 -17.63 -5.43
C PRO A 75 -2.66 -18.35 -4.09
N ARG A 76 -1.57 -18.48 -3.35
CA ARG A 76 -1.52 -19.13 -2.03
C ARG A 76 -1.37 -18.14 -0.87
N SER A 77 -1.68 -16.89 -1.08
CA SER A 77 -1.79 -15.93 0.02
C SER A 77 -2.97 -16.20 0.95
N THR A 78 -3.91 -17.02 0.54
CA THR A 78 -5.12 -17.43 1.29
C THR A 78 -5.11 -18.94 1.56
N ALA A 79 -5.93 -19.40 2.52
CA ALA A 79 -6.06 -20.82 2.89
C ALA A 79 -6.41 -21.71 1.68
N THR A 80 -7.29 -21.24 0.79
CA THR A 80 -7.58 -21.88 -0.49
C THR A 80 -6.88 -21.14 -1.63
N ARG A 81 -6.46 -21.88 -2.67
CA ARG A 81 -5.79 -21.28 -3.83
C ARG A 81 -6.73 -20.37 -4.62
N LYS A 82 -6.36 -19.09 -4.77
CA LYS A 82 -7.03 -18.17 -5.70
C LYS A 82 -6.50 -18.35 -7.13
N VAL A 83 -7.40 -18.23 -8.09
CA VAL A 83 -7.02 -18.18 -9.50
C VAL A 83 -6.43 -16.79 -9.78
N ARG A 84 -5.35 -16.72 -10.56
CA ARG A 84 -4.77 -15.42 -10.98
C ARG A 84 -5.77 -14.66 -11.87
N ASP A 85 -5.87 -13.35 -11.68
CA ASP A 85 -6.82 -12.51 -12.43
C ASP A 85 -6.56 -12.56 -13.94
N ILE A 86 -5.31 -12.66 -14.37
CA ILE A 86 -4.96 -12.82 -15.78
C ILE A 86 -5.55 -14.09 -16.42
N ALA A 87 -5.68 -15.17 -15.66
CA ALA A 87 -6.29 -16.40 -16.16
C ALA A 87 -7.82 -16.29 -16.30
N ARG A 88 -8.43 -15.25 -15.74
CA ARG A 88 -9.86 -14.96 -15.86
C ARG A 88 -10.17 -13.95 -16.96
N LEU A 89 -9.14 -13.37 -17.59
CA LEU A 89 -9.24 -12.27 -18.58
C LEU A 89 -10.01 -11.04 -18.05
N LYS A 90 -10.18 -10.94 -16.75
CA LYS A 90 -10.88 -9.84 -16.09
C LYS A 90 -10.36 -9.66 -14.66
N GLN A 91 -10.01 -8.43 -14.33
CA GLN A 91 -9.70 -8.09 -12.94
C GLN A 91 -10.94 -8.22 -12.05
N ASP A 92 -10.76 -8.70 -10.83
CA ASP A 92 -11.81 -8.74 -9.82
C ASP A 92 -12.21 -7.31 -9.42
N GLY A 93 -13.51 -7.05 -9.26
CA GLY A 93 -14.02 -5.76 -8.82
C GLY A 93 -13.43 -5.29 -7.48
N ARG A 94 -13.16 -6.23 -6.56
CA ARG A 94 -12.47 -5.96 -5.31
C ARG A 94 -11.03 -5.49 -5.53
N THR A 95 -10.29 -6.12 -6.42
CA THR A 95 -8.93 -5.71 -6.78
C THR A 95 -8.92 -4.27 -7.29
N MET A 96 -9.81 -3.94 -8.24
CA MET A 96 -9.93 -2.58 -8.78
C MET A 96 -10.34 -1.54 -7.72
N GLU A 97 -11.24 -1.90 -6.81
CA GLU A 97 -11.64 -1.01 -5.69
C GLU A 97 -10.46 -0.68 -4.80
N ILE A 98 -9.65 -1.70 -4.43
CA ILE A 98 -8.49 -1.54 -3.55
C ILE A 98 -7.39 -0.71 -4.24
N GLN A 99 -7.11 -0.93 -5.51
CA GLN A 99 -6.17 -0.13 -6.29
C GLN A 99 -6.55 1.36 -6.25
N ARG A 100 -7.83 1.68 -6.50
CA ARG A 100 -8.34 3.06 -6.44
C ARG A 100 -8.23 3.65 -5.04
N LEU A 101 -8.51 2.86 -4.01
CA LEU A 101 -8.41 3.29 -2.61
C LEU A 101 -6.98 3.66 -2.25
N ILE A 102 -6.00 2.79 -2.55
CA ILE A 102 -4.58 3.06 -2.30
C ILE A 102 -4.14 4.32 -3.04
N GLY A 103 -4.40 4.40 -4.34
CA GLY A 103 -4.01 5.56 -5.16
C GLY A 103 -4.60 6.88 -4.62
N ARG A 104 -5.88 6.90 -4.22
CA ARG A 104 -6.51 8.10 -3.64
C ARG A 104 -5.90 8.47 -2.30
N ALA A 105 -5.68 7.50 -1.40
CA ALA A 105 -5.08 7.74 -0.10
C ALA A 105 -3.66 8.35 -0.24
N LEU A 106 -2.86 7.87 -1.17
CA LEU A 106 -1.50 8.38 -1.38
C LEU A 106 -1.49 9.76 -2.06
N ARG A 107 -2.37 9.98 -3.04
CA ARG A 107 -2.48 11.31 -3.68
C ARG A 107 -2.95 12.41 -2.73
N SER A 108 -3.72 12.08 -1.67
CA SER A 108 -4.19 13.10 -0.72
C SER A 108 -3.08 13.73 0.12
N VAL A 109 -1.95 13.05 0.26
CA VAL A 109 -0.81 13.48 1.10
C VAL A 109 0.41 13.92 0.28
N VAL A 110 0.29 13.96 -1.04
CA VAL A 110 1.39 14.35 -1.95
C VAL A 110 1.02 15.60 -2.74
N ASP A 111 1.94 16.53 -2.82
CA ASP A 111 1.86 17.67 -3.74
C ASP A 111 2.26 17.21 -5.14
N LEU A 112 1.28 16.96 -6.01
CA LEU A 112 1.52 16.50 -7.37
C LEU A 112 2.22 17.56 -8.25
N LYS A 113 2.05 18.86 -7.95
CA LYS A 113 2.77 19.94 -8.63
C LYS A 113 4.24 19.97 -8.20
N ALA A 114 4.50 19.82 -6.91
CA ALA A 114 5.87 19.73 -6.41
C ALA A 114 6.61 18.48 -6.92
N LEU A 115 5.88 17.37 -7.17
CA LEU A 115 6.43 16.16 -7.77
C LEU A 115 6.88 16.40 -9.21
N GLY A 116 6.19 17.28 -9.96
CA GLY A 116 6.43 17.53 -11.38
C GLY A 116 6.01 16.36 -12.27
N GLU A 117 6.20 16.45 -13.58
CA GLU A 117 5.74 15.46 -14.56
C GLU A 117 6.44 14.09 -14.43
N LYS A 118 6.16 13.40 -13.32
CA LYS A 118 6.61 12.04 -13.01
C LYS A 118 5.41 11.18 -12.65
N THR A 119 5.46 9.91 -13.00
CA THR A 119 4.50 8.92 -12.50
C THR A 119 5.20 8.04 -11.47
N ILE A 120 4.55 7.85 -10.33
CA ILE A 120 4.95 6.85 -9.34
C ILE A 120 3.93 5.71 -9.36
N TRP A 121 4.43 4.52 -9.67
CA TRP A 121 3.69 3.27 -9.63
C TRP A 121 3.92 2.61 -8.28
N LEU A 122 2.82 2.28 -7.59
CA LEU A 122 2.85 1.53 -6.34
C LEU A 122 2.30 0.13 -6.62
N ASP A 123 3.13 -0.90 -6.45
CA ASP A 123 2.70 -2.29 -6.58
C ASP A 123 2.58 -2.90 -5.19
N CYS A 124 1.41 -3.46 -4.87
CA CYS A 124 1.11 -4.07 -3.58
C CYS A 124 0.75 -5.54 -3.78
N ASP A 125 1.70 -6.42 -3.50
CA ASP A 125 1.54 -7.87 -3.63
C ASP A 125 1.35 -8.52 -2.27
N VAL A 126 0.14 -9.03 -2.04
CA VAL A 126 -0.19 -9.78 -0.82
C VAL A 126 0.38 -11.19 -0.92
N ILE A 127 1.38 -11.48 -0.10
CA ILE A 127 2.01 -12.81 -0.04
C ILE A 127 1.37 -13.72 1.01
N GLN A 128 0.76 -13.12 2.05
CA GLN A 128 -0.04 -13.83 3.07
C GLN A 128 -1.16 -12.94 3.57
N ALA A 129 -2.39 -13.45 3.57
CA ALA A 129 -3.58 -12.70 3.95
C ALA A 129 -4.21 -13.30 5.22
N ASP A 130 -4.26 -12.49 6.26
CA ASP A 130 -4.96 -12.76 7.52
C ASP A 130 -5.78 -11.53 7.97
N GLY A 131 -6.60 -11.01 7.05
CA GLY A 131 -7.39 -9.79 7.26
C GLY A 131 -6.58 -8.49 7.17
N GLY A 132 -7.24 -7.38 6.80
CA GLY A 132 -6.63 -6.06 6.73
C GLY A 132 -5.62 -5.87 5.60
N THR A 133 -5.66 -6.67 4.52
CA THR A 133 -4.69 -6.56 3.42
C THR A 133 -4.71 -5.18 2.76
N ARG A 134 -5.90 -4.56 2.57
CA ARG A 134 -6.03 -3.22 1.98
C ARG A 134 -5.40 -2.13 2.85
N THR A 135 -5.60 -2.18 4.17
CA THR A 135 -5.04 -1.21 5.11
C THR A 135 -3.53 -1.38 5.26
N THR A 136 -3.05 -2.63 5.31
CA THR A 136 -1.63 -2.96 5.29
C THR A 136 -0.95 -2.45 4.02
N SER A 137 -1.61 -2.61 2.85
CA SER A 137 -1.11 -2.11 1.56
C SER A 137 -0.99 -0.58 1.55
N ILE A 138 -1.99 0.17 2.05
CA ILE A 138 -1.91 1.64 2.12
C ILE A 138 -0.70 2.08 2.95
N THR A 139 -0.52 1.49 4.13
CA THR A 139 0.59 1.85 5.03
C THR A 139 1.94 1.48 4.42
N GLY A 140 2.08 0.27 3.86
CA GLY A 140 3.32 -0.18 3.23
C GLY A 140 3.66 0.63 1.96
N ALA A 141 2.65 0.90 1.12
CA ALA A 141 2.83 1.70 -0.09
C ALA A 141 3.25 3.14 0.24
N PHE A 142 2.74 3.73 1.33
CA PHE A 142 3.19 5.05 1.77
C PHE A 142 4.67 5.05 2.15
N VAL A 143 5.15 4.06 2.89
CA VAL A 143 6.58 3.96 3.24
C VAL A 143 7.45 3.76 2.00
N ALA A 144 7.04 2.89 1.06
CA ALA A 144 7.74 2.69 -0.20
C ALA A 144 7.77 3.98 -1.05
N LEU A 145 6.66 4.72 -1.11
CA LEU A 145 6.55 6.02 -1.78
C LEU A 145 7.54 7.05 -1.21
N VAL A 146 7.58 7.18 0.12
CA VAL A 146 8.51 8.11 0.80
C VAL A 146 9.96 7.73 0.51
N ASP A 147 10.30 6.44 0.53
CA ASP A 147 11.65 5.96 0.21
C ASP A 147 12.04 6.28 -1.23
N ALA A 148 11.13 6.09 -2.18
CA ALA A 148 11.35 6.41 -3.59
C ALA A 148 11.55 7.92 -3.81
N ILE A 149 10.71 8.75 -3.21
CA ILE A 149 10.84 10.22 -3.29
C ILE A 149 12.15 10.68 -2.65
N ASN A 150 12.53 10.14 -1.50
CA ASN A 150 13.80 10.45 -0.84
C ASN A 150 15.01 10.04 -1.68
N LYS A 151 14.92 8.92 -2.42
CA LYS A 151 15.98 8.48 -3.34
C LYS A 151 16.19 9.50 -4.46
N ILE A 152 15.12 9.99 -5.09
CA ILE A 152 15.21 11.06 -6.10
C ILE A 152 15.76 12.34 -5.46
N HIS A 153 15.20 12.77 -4.33
CA HIS A 153 15.55 14.01 -3.67
C HIS A 153 17.05 14.11 -3.36
N ARG A 154 17.69 12.99 -3.03
CA ARG A 154 19.15 12.92 -2.80
C ARG A 154 19.97 13.17 -4.06
N HIS A 155 19.49 12.71 -5.22
CA HIS A 155 20.20 12.88 -6.50
C HIS A 155 19.84 14.19 -7.20
N LYS A 156 18.57 14.57 -7.14
CA LYS A 156 18.01 15.80 -7.73
C LYS A 156 16.99 16.39 -6.76
N PRO A 157 17.41 17.34 -5.92
CA PRO A 157 16.53 17.94 -4.91
C PRO A 157 15.29 18.59 -5.54
N PHE A 158 14.12 18.29 -4.99
CA PHE A 158 12.89 19.01 -5.31
C PHE A 158 12.98 20.45 -4.75
N LYS A 159 12.44 21.43 -5.48
CA LYS A 159 12.33 22.82 -4.99
C LYS A 159 11.43 22.89 -3.75
N VAL A 160 10.34 22.12 -3.76
CA VAL A 160 9.44 21.90 -2.63
C VAL A 160 9.32 20.41 -2.44
N TYR A 161 9.49 19.93 -1.20
CA TYR A 161 9.38 18.49 -0.91
C TYR A 161 7.93 18.02 -1.10
N PRO A 162 7.68 16.98 -1.93
CA PRO A 162 6.33 16.67 -2.37
C PRO A 162 5.43 16.03 -1.30
N ILE A 163 5.98 15.39 -0.26
CA ILE A 163 5.16 14.79 0.81
C ILE A 163 4.70 15.89 1.75
N ARG A 164 3.39 16.05 1.90
CA ARG A 164 2.77 17.05 2.78
C ARG A 164 2.46 16.50 4.16
N GLU A 165 1.96 15.27 4.21
CA GLU A 165 1.40 14.65 5.42
C GLU A 165 1.74 13.16 5.46
N PHE A 166 1.48 12.53 6.61
CA PHE A 166 1.56 11.07 6.76
C PHE A 166 0.19 10.43 6.54
N VAL A 167 0.19 9.22 5.96
CA VAL A 167 -1.01 8.40 5.88
C VAL A 167 -0.71 6.97 6.33
N CYS A 168 -1.57 6.45 7.18
CA CYS A 168 -1.62 5.05 7.52
C CYS A 168 -3.07 4.60 7.61
N ALA A 169 -3.29 3.30 7.55
CA ALA A 169 -4.63 2.74 7.62
C ALA A 169 -4.68 1.53 8.56
N THR A 170 -5.77 1.41 9.30
CA THR A 170 -6.05 0.26 10.14
C THR A 170 -7.48 -0.22 9.95
N SER A 171 -7.71 -1.51 10.17
CA SER A 171 -9.06 -2.09 10.18
C SER A 171 -9.61 -2.02 11.59
N VAL A 172 -10.83 -1.48 11.71
CA VAL A 172 -11.55 -1.39 12.96
C VAL A 172 -12.91 -2.07 12.85
N GLY A 173 -13.48 -2.46 13.97
CA GLY A 173 -14.81 -3.04 14.06
C GLY A 173 -15.46 -2.70 15.39
N ILE A 174 -16.78 -2.81 15.44
CA ILE A 174 -17.55 -2.70 16.69
C ILE A 174 -17.59 -4.10 17.30
N VAL A 175 -17.24 -4.18 18.57
CA VAL A 175 -17.32 -5.40 19.38
C VAL A 175 -18.24 -5.09 20.55
N ASN A 176 -19.40 -5.77 20.61
CA ASN A 176 -20.38 -5.66 21.70
C ASN A 176 -20.04 -6.65 22.81
#